data_795020966fa4b9b54561bb47a52a10fc
#
_entry.id   795020966fa4b9b54561bb47a52a10fc
#
_cell.length_a   1.000
_cell.length_b   1.000
_cell.length_c   1.000
_cell.angle_alpha   90.00
_cell.angle_beta   90.00
_cell.angle_gamma   90.00
#
_symmetry.space_group_name_H-M   'P 1'
#
loop_
_entity.id
_entity.type
_entity.pdbx_description
1 polymer ?
#
loop_
_entity_poly.entity_id
_entity_poly.type
_entity_poly.pdbx_seq_one_letter_code
_entity_poly.pdbx_strand_id
1 'polypeptide(L)'
;MNIINAGYEFMTHIDGNEVLEKIEQAGRVCYKSEDLITEDSAKKFCENIIKRGHEAVLEHYSFTVKFIVDRGVSHEIVRHRVASYCQESTRYCNYSKDKFSSEITVIRPSFWRDNIESNDEYVKFAIWERSMCDAETAYFELLEHGATPQEARSVLPNSLKTEVVMTANVREWRHFLRLRTSPAAHPQIREVAIPLLKELQEKVPILFDDIEVE
;
A
#
# COMPACT_ATOMS: atom_id res chain seq x y z
N MET A 1 13.49 -6.58 -19.22
CA MET A 1 12.83 -6.67 -17.90
C MET A 1 13.34 -5.55 -16.99
N ASN A 2 12.46 -4.80 -16.38
CA ASN A 2 12.79 -3.73 -15.44
C ASN A 2 12.58 -4.21 -13.98
N ILE A 3 13.55 -3.97 -13.09
CA ILE A 3 13.49 -4.33 -11.67
C ILE A 3 13.41 -3.04 -10.85
N ILE A 4 12.35 -2.90 -10.05
CA ILE A 4 12.16 -1.74 -9.17
C ILE A 4 11.91 -2.18 -7.72
N ASN A 5 12.05 -1.26 -6.79
CA ASN A 5 11.66 -1.49 -5.39
C ASN A 5 10.15 -1.20 -5.20
N ALA A 6 9.57 -1.82 -4.18
CA ALA A 6 8.21 -1.49 -3.76
C ALA A 6 8.14 -0.06 -3.17
N GLY A 7 6.96 0.55 -3.26
CA GLY A 7 6.74 1.90 -2.77
C GLY A 7 5.26 2.27 -2.66
N TYR A 8 5.00 3.51 -2.28
CA TYR A 8 3.66 4.08 -2.21
C TYR A 8 3.68 5.57 -2.54
N GLU A 9 2.50 6.10 -2.87
CA GLU A 9 2.28 7.52 -3.12
C GLU A 9 0.95 7.94 -2.48
N PHE A 10 0.92 9.07 -1.77
CA PHE A 10 -0.34 9.67 -1.35
C PHE A 10 -1.03 10.31 -2.56
N MET A 11 -2.27 9.92 -2.82
CA MET A 11 -3.12 10.55 -3.82
C MET A 11 -4.02 11.65 -3.21
N THR A 12 -4.17 11.64 -1.88
CA THR A 12 -4.85 12.70 -1.12
C THR A 12 -3.81 13.52 -0.39
N HIS A 13 -3.86 14.84 -0.51
CA HIS A 13 -3.10 15.73 0.38
C HIS A 13 -3.62 15.58 1.81
N ILE A 14 -2.73 15.33 2.76
CA ILE A 14 -3.08 15.18 4.18
C ILE A 14 -2.52 16.37 4.94
N ASP A 15 -3.41 17.25 5.39
CA ASP A 15 -3.16 18.27 6.39
C ASP A 15 -3.65 17.77 7.76
N GLY A 16 -2.74 17.64 8.73
CA GLY A 16 -3.05 17.06 10.03
C GLY A 16 -4.11 17.84 10.80
N ASN A 17 -4.14 19.18 10.72
CA ASN A 17 -5.14 20.00 11.40
C ASN A 17 -6.52 19.81 10.75
N GLU A 18 -6.61 19.85 9.41
CA GLU A 18 -7.86 19.63 8.69
C GLU A 18 -8.47 18.25 9.02
N VAL A 19 -7.64 17.21 9.12
CA VAL A 19 -8.07 15.86 9.51
C VAL A 19 -8.70 15.86 10.89
N LEU A 20 -8.02 16.46 11.89
CA LEU A 20 -8.48 16.48 13.27
C LEU A 20 -9.75 17.32 13.43
N GLU A 21 -9.85 18.47 12.77
CA GLU A 21 -11.03 19.33 12.77
C GLU A 21 -12.26 18.61 12.19
N LYS A 22 -12.10 17.91 11.08
CA LYS A 22 -13.19 17.11 10.48
C LYS A 22 -13.69 16.01 11.41
N ILE A 23 -12.78 15.32 12.07
CA ILE A 23 -13.10 14.27 13.05
C ILE A 23 -13.82 14.90 14.26
N GLU A 24 -13.35 16.03 14.78
CA GLU A 24 -14.01 16.73 15.87
C GLU A 24 -15.41 17.18 15.47
N GLN A 25 -15.59 17.84 14.33
CA GLN A 25 -16.90 18.27 13.84
C GLN A 25 -17.91 17.12 13.81
N ALA A 26 -17.51 15.97 13.28
CA ALA A 26 -18.38 14.79 13.25
C ALA A 26 -18.69 14.27 14.66
N GLY A 27 -17.68 14.19 15.53
CA GLY A 27 -17.83 13.64 16.89
C GLY A 27 -18.65 14.52 17.83
N ARG A 28 -18.58 15.85 17.69
CA ARG A 28 -19.35 16.79 18.53
C ARG A 28 -20.85 16.66 18.33
N VAL A 29 -21.29 16.27 17.13
CA VAL A 29 -22.73 16.03 16.85
C VAL A 29 -23.33 14.99 17.79
N CYS A 30 -22.56 13.96 18.18
CA CYS A 30 -23.03 12.89 19.05
C CYS A 30 -23.45 13.38 20.45
N TYR A 31 -22.84 14.47 20.93
CA TYR A 31 -23.07 15.02 22.27
C TYR A 31 -23.72 16.40 22.24
N LYS A 32 -24.08 16.90 21.04
CA LYS A 32 -24.59 18.27 20.85
C LYS A 32 -23.70 19.31 21.52
N SER A 33 -22.40 19.21 21.28
CA SER A 33 -21.37 20.05 21.91
C SER A 33 -20.54 20.83 20.88
N GLU A 34 -21.18 21.20 19.77
CA GLU A 34 -20.58 21.98 18.68
C GLU A 34 -20.13 23.39 19.15
N ASP A 35 -20.78 23.91 20.18
CA ASP A 35 -20.43 25.16 20.87
C ASP A 35 -19.05 25.12 21.59
N LEU A 36 -18.49 23.92 21.78
CA LEU A 36 -17.16 23.73 22.37
C LEU A 36 -16.03 23.68 21.33
N ILE A 37 -16.35 23.80 20.03
CA ILE A 37 -15.35 23.86 18.98
C ILE A 37 -14.62 25.21 19.04
N THR A 38 -13.30 25.15 19.15
CA THR A 38 -12.39 26.28 19.12
C THR A 38 -11.22 26.01 18.21
N GLU A 39 -10.38 26.97 17.90
CA GLU A 39 -9.20 26.83 17.05
C GLU A 39 -8.26 25.68 17.49
N ASP A 40 -8.16 25.41 18.80
CA ASP A 40 -7.24 24.40 19.36
C ASP A 40 -7.95 23.15 19.91
N SER A 41 -9.28 23.05 19.82
CA SER A 41 -10.03 21.97 20.49
C SER A 41 -9.87 20.60 19.84
N ALA A 42 -9.63 20.54 18.51
CA ALA A 42 -9.58 19.32 17.73
C ALA A 42 -8.50 18.32 18.21
N LYS A 43 -7.33 18.81 18.58
CA LYS A 43 -6.22 17.99 19.10
C LYS A 43 -6.65 17.22 20.35
N LYS A 44 -7.10 17.97 21.37
CA LYS A 44 -7.53 17.38 22.64
C LYS A 44 -8.76 16.47 22.48
N PHE A 45 -9.67 16.79 21.56
CA PHE A 45 -10.81 15.96 21.24
C PHE A 45 -10.36 14.62 20.67
N CYS A 46 -9.50 14.62 19.66
CA CYS A 46 -9.01 13.40 19.00
C CYS A 46 -8.15 12.54 19.93
N GLU A 47 -7.28 13.13 20.78
CA GLU A 47 -6.56 12.41 21.83
C GLU A 47 -7.52 11.63 22.75
N ASN A 48 -8.62 12.25 23.17
CA ASN A 48 -9.63 11.60 24.01
C ASN A 48 -10.38 10.48 23.26
N ILE A 49 -10.66 10.66 21.97
CA ILE A 49 -11.30 9.65 21.12
C ILE A 49 -10.39 8.41 21.04
N ILE A 50 -9.11 8.58 20.73
CA ILE A 50 -8.14 7.48 20.67
C ILE A 50 -8.01 6.79 22.03
N LYS A 51 -7.79 7.56 23.11
CA LYS A 51 -7.64 7.02 24.47
C LYS A 51 -8.84 6.21 24.95
N ARG A 52 -10.05 6.57 24.55
CA ARG A 52 -11.30 5.89 24.92
C ARG A 52 -11.69 4.77 23.98
N GLY A 53 -11.00 4.59 22.86
CA GLY A 53 -11.36 3.62 21.82
C GLY A 53 -12.68 3.94 21.09
N HIS A 54 -13.08 5.21 21.03
CA HIS A 54 -14.31 5.64 20.34
C HIS A 54 -14.05 5.81 18.83
N GLU A 55 -13.57 4.74 18.19
CA GLU A 55 -13.04 4.77 16.83
C GLU A 55 -14.09 5.00 15.72
N ALA A 56 -15.40 4.89 16.02
CA ALA A 56 -16.44 5.15 15.01
C ALA A 56 -16.37 6.56 14.43
N VAL A 57 -15.92 7.55 15.23
CA VAL A 57 -15.78 8.94 14.77
C VAL A 57 -14.67 9.07 13.72
N LEU A 58 -13.65 8.22 13.77
CA LEU A 58 -12.53 8.20 12.81
C LEU A 58 -12.96 7.75 11.41
N GLU A 59 -14.17 7.19 11.26
CA GLU A 59 -14.69 6.76 9.97
C GLU A 59 -15.12 7.93 9.07
N HIS A 60 -15.21 9.16 9.64
CA HIS A 60 -15.66 10.35 8.92
C HIS A 60 -14.58 11.10 8.15
N TYR A 61 -13.33 10.64 8.19
CA TYR A 61 -12.27 11.12 7.30
C TYR A 61 -11.64 9.96 6.54
N SER A 62 -11.50 10.13 5.23
CA SER A 62 -10.92 9.12 4.34
C SER A 62 -9.81 9.71 3.49
N PHE A 63 -8.81 8.92 3.17
CA PHE A 63 -7.75 9.28 2.24
C PHE A 63 -7.33 8.10 1.36
N THR A 64 -6.59 8.42 0.30
CA THR A 64 -6.24 7.49 -0.76
C THR A 64 -4.73 7.38 -0.88
N VAL A 65 -4.24 6.14 -0.93
CA VAL A 65 -2.84 5.79 -1.19
C VAL A 65 -2.78 4.87 -2.40
N LYS A 66 -1.83 5.13 -3.30
CA LYS A 66 -1.45 4.21 -4.38
C LYS A 66 -0.23 3.41 -3.93
N PHE A 67 -0.35 2.10 -3.89
CA PHE A 67 0.76 1.17 -3.66
C PHE A 67 1.34 0.69 -4.98
N ILE A 68 2.67 0.69 -5.06
CA ILE A 68 3.46 0.12 -6.16
C ILE A 68 4.15 -1.10 -5.58
N VAL A 69 3.59 -2.29 -5.83
CA VAL A 69 3.97 -3.53 -5.15
C VAL A 69 3.91 -4.72 -6.12
N ASP A 70 4.36 -5.88 -5.68
CA ASP A 70 4.16 -7.11 -6.41
C ASP A 70 2.72 -7.65 -6.27
N ARG A 71 2.36 -8.62 -7.10
CA ARG A 71 1.03 -9.22 -7.08
C ARG A 71 0.75 -10.00 -5.80
N GLY A 72 1.75 -10.61 -5.19
CA GLY A 72 1.62 -11.30 -3.91
C GLY A 72 1.19 -10.34 -2.80
N VAL A 73 1.88 -9.21 -2.65
CA VAL A 73 1.54 -8.15 -1.68
C VAL A 73 0.17 -7.55 -1.99
N SER A 74 -0.17 -7.36 -3.27
CA SER A 74 -1.49 -6.83 -3.63
C SER A 74 -2.65 -7.70 -3.13
N HIS A 75 -2.47 -9.03 -3.10
CA HIS A 75 -3.46 -9.95 -2.55
C HIS A 75 -3.65 -9.81 -1.03
N GLU A 76 -2.63 -9.34 -0.32
CA GLU A 76 -2.74 -9.03 1.11
C GLU A 76 -3.43 -7.68 1.36
N ILE A 77 -3.16 -6.68 0.52
CA ILE A 77 -3.79 -5.34 0.62
C ILE A 77 -5.30 -5.45 0.44
N VAL A 78 -5.78 -6.14 -0.59
CA VAL A 78 -7.23 -6.24 -0.88
C VAL A 78 -8.01 -7.11 0.11
N ARG A 79 -7.36 -7.71 1.11
CA ARG A 79 -8.04 -8.41 2.21
C ARG A 79 -8.69 -7.45 3.22
N HIS A 80 -8.34 -6.18 3.20
CA HIS A 80 -8.95 -5.12 4.01
C HIS A 80 -10.24 -4.63 3.34
N ARG A 81 -11.38 -5.21 3.73
CA ARG A 81 -12.65 -5.11 2.99
C ARG A 81 -13.44 -3.84 3.25
N VAL A 82 -13.09 -3.05 4.27
CA VAL A 82 -13.71 -1.74 4.55
C VAL A 82 -12.96 -0.64 3.78
N ALA A 83 -12.70 -0.89 2.51
CA ALA A 83 -11.95 0.01 1.63
C ALA A 83 -12.43 -0.15 0.18
N SER A 84 -12.09 0.84 -0.65
CA SER A 84 -12.30 0.79 -2.10
C SER A 84 -10.98 0.59 -2.81
N TYR A 85 -10.99 -0.18 -3.91
CA TYR A 85 -9.79 -0.56 -4.64
C TYR A 85 -9.92 -0.33 -6.15
N CYS A 86 -8.83 0.20 -6.74
CA CYS A 86 -8.57 0.12 -8.17
C CYS A 86 -7.19 -0.50 -8.36
N GLN A 87 -7.09 -1.54 -9.19
CA GLN A 87 -5.83 -2.22 -9.42
C GLN A 87 -5.50 -2.32 -10.91
N GLU A 88 -4.23 -2.18 -11.25
CA GLU A 88 -3.70 -2.42 -12.61
C GLU A 88 -4.10 -3.82 -13.09
N SER A 89 -4.73 -3.85 -14.26
CA SER A 89 -5.30 -5.08 -14.81
C SER A 89 -4.40 -5.71 -15.87
N THR A 90 -3.87 -6.88 -15.61
CA THR A 90 -3.12 -7.67 -16.58
C THR A 90 -3.97 -8.20 -17.75
N ARG A 91 -5.30 -8.01 -17.74
CA ARG A 91 -6.18 -8.32 -18.87
C ARG A 91 -6.11 -7.24 -19.95
N TYR A 92 -5.95 -5.98 -19.53
CA TYR A 92 -5.99 -4.80 -20.41
C TYR A 92 -4.61 -4.19 -20.64
N CYS A 93 -3.67 -4.38 -19.71
CA CYS A 93 -2.29 -3.94 -19.88
C CYS A 93 -1.55 -4.93 -20.76
N ASN A 94 -1.20 -4.49 -21.97
CA ASN A 94 -0.34 -5.23 -22.87
C ASN A 94 1.07 -4.68 -22.78
N TYR A 95 1.99 -5.43 -22.21
CA TYR A 95 3.37 -5.00 -21.96
C TYR A 95 4.23 -4.92 -23.24
N SER A 96 3.74 -5.40 -24.40
CA SER A 96 4.41 -5.18 -25.70
C SER A 96 4.24 -3.79 -26.27
N LYS A 97 3.39 -2.92 -25.66
CA LYS A 97 3.16 -1.56 -26.18
C LYS A 97 4.23 -0.59 -25.68
N ASP A 98 4.51 0.45 -26.47
CA ASP A 98 5.55 1.46 -26.22
C ASP A 98 5.50 2.07 -24.82
N LYS A 99 4.30 2.29 -24.25
CA LYS A 99 4.13 2.82 -22.89
C LYS A 99 4.71 1.92 -21.79
N PHE A 100 5.03 0.67 -22.10
CA PHE A 100 5.66 -0.30 -21.21
C PHE A 100 7.09 -0.65 -21.65
N SER A 101 7.65 0.07 -22.64
CA SER A 101 8.99 -0.16 -23.17
C SER A 101 9.22 -1.57 -23.72
N SER A 102 8.15 -2.28 -24.05
CA SER A 102 8.17 -3.69 -24.47
C SER A 102 8.90 -4.60 -23.47
N GLU A 103 8.67 -4.36 -22.18
CA GLU A 103 9.23 -5.17 -21.09
C GLU A 103 8.24 -5.29 -19.93
N ILE A 104 8.39 -6.36 -19.13
CA ILE A 104 7.69 -6.42 -17.85
C ILE A 104 8.48 -5.71 -16.76
N THR A 105 7.78 -5.15 -15.80
CA THR A 105 8.38 -4.61 -14.57
C THR A 105 8.09 -5.55 -13.41
N VAL A 106 9.10 -5.88 -12.62
CA VAL A 106 9.00 -6.74 -11.44
C VAL A 106 9.46 -6.00 -10.19
N ILE A 107 8.90 -6.35 -9.05
CA ILE A 107 9.33 -5.85 -7.75
C ILE A 107 10.43 -6.76 -7.22
N ARG A 108 11.58 -6.17 -6.86
CA ARG A 108 12.66 -6.87 -6.19
C ARG A 108 12.19 -7.35 -4.82
N PRO A 109 12.27 -8.64 -4.50
CA PRO A 109 11.96 -9.12 -3.14
C PRO A 109 12.88 -8.49 -2.09
N SER A 110 12.30 -8.05 -0.98
CA SER A 110 13.05 -7.37 0.11
C SER A 110 14.13 -8.23 0.76
N PHE A 111 14.10 -9.54 0.51
CA PHE A 111 15.11 -10.50 1.02
C PHE A 111 16.46 -10.37 0.33
N TRP A 112 16.52 -9.84 -0.88
CA TRP A 112 17.71 -9.80 -1.74
C TRP A 112 17.95 -8.37 -2.24
N ARG A 113 18.38 -7.49 -1.31
CA ARG A 113 18.73 -6.10 -1.61
C ARG A 113 20.20 -5.96 -2.01
N ASP A 114 20.60 -4.74 -2.35
CA ASP A 114 21.88 -4.40 -3.00
C ASP A 114 23.14 -4.78 -2.21
N ASN A 115 23.03 -5.11 -0.93
CA ASN A 115 24.14 -5.59 -0.08
C ASN A 115 24.07 -7.12 0.08
N ILE A 116 24.27 -7.84 -1.02
CA ILE A 116 24.39 -9.29 -0.99
C ILE A 116 25.75 -9.62 -0.39
N GLU A 117 25.77 -9.93 0.91
CA GLU A 117 27.00 -10.20 1.66
C GLU A 117 27.48 -11.64 1.52
N SER A 118 26.60 -12.57 1.10
CA SER A 118 26.94 -13.98 0.96
C SER A 118 26.77 -14.50 -0.47
N ASN A 119 27.60 -15.47 -0.85
CA ASN A 119 27.49 -16.15 -2.12
C ASN A 119 26.11 -16.84 -2.29
N ASP A 120 25.52 -17.35 -1.20
CA ASP A 120 24.23 -18.03 -1.22
C ASP A 120 23.08 -17.06 -1.51
N GLU A 121 23.12 -15.83 -0.99
CA GLU A 121 22.14 -14.80 -1.29
C GLU A 121 22.23 -14.35 -2.74
N TYR A 122 23.45 -14.19 -3.25
CA TYR A 122 23.64 -13.90 -4.67
C TYR A 122 23.06 -15.01 -5.57
N VAL A 123 23.29 -16.27 -5.23
CA VAL A 123 22.73 -17.41 -5.97
C VAL A 123 21.20 -17.39 -5.93
N LYS A 124 20.58 -17.10 -4.79
CA LYS A 124 19.10 -16.99 -4.67
C LYS A 124 18.55 -15.87 -5.54
N PHE A 125 19.18 -14.70 -5.50
CA PHE A 125 18.80 -13.58 -6.35
C PHE A 125 18.93 -13.93 -7.84
N ALA A 126 20.04 -14.54 -8.27
CA ALA A 126 20.27 -14.94 -9.66
C ALA A 126 19.24 -16.00 -10.15
N ILE A 127 18.83 -16.91 -9.27
CA ILE A 127 17.76 -17.88 -9.58
C ILE A 127 16.42 -17.15 -9.80
N TRP A 128 16.10 -16.21 -8.90
CA TRP A 128 14.88 -15.40 -9.02
C TRP A 128 14.90 -14.57 -10.31
N GLU A 129 15.98 -13.81 -10.56
CA GLU A 129 16.12 -12.96 -11.74
C GLU A 129 15.98 -13.77 -13.04
N ARG A 130 16.65 -14.92 -13.15
CA ARG A 130 16.51 -15.82 -14.29
C ARG A 130 15.06 -16.26 -14.50
N SER A 131 14.36 -16.64 -13.43
CA SER A 131 12.94 -17.03 -13.51
C SER A 131 12.05 -15.90 -14.00
N MET A 132 12.37 -14.64 -13.65
CA MET A 132 11.63 -13.48 -14.14
C MET A 132 11.89 -13.23 -15.64
N CYS A 133 13.14 -13.39 -16.10
CA CYS A 133 13.49 -13.30 -17.51
C CYS A 133 12.80 -14.40 -18.34
N ASP A 134 12.76 -15.63 -17.83
CA ASP A 134 12.09 -16.76 -18.50
C ASP A 134 10.57 -16.48 -18.64
N ALA A 135 9.95 -15.92 -17.57
CA ALA A 135 8.54 -15.54 -17.60
C ALA A 135 8.25 -14.39 -18.58
N GLU A 136 9.13 -13.40 -18.67
CA GLU A 136 9.06 -12.33 -19.66
C GLU A 136 9.12 -12.87 -21.08
N THR A 137 10.11 -13.71 -21.35
CA THR A 137 10.27 -14.36 -22.66
C THR A 137 9.01 -15.13 -23.04
N ALA A 138 8.51 -16.00 -22.15
CA ALA A 138 7.29 -16.76 -22.39
C ALA A 138 6.05 -15.87 -22.64
N TYR A 139 5.94 -14.73 -21.93
CA TYR A 139 4.85 -13.79 -22.12
C TYR A 139 4.86 -13.18 -23.54
N PHE A 140 6.04 -12.73 -24.01
CA PHE A 140 6.14 -12.13 -25.35
C PHE A 140 6.01 -13.17 -26.47
N GLU A 141 6.58 -14.36 -26.31
CA GLU A 141 6.38 -15.47 -27.26
C GLU A 141 4.90 -15.82 -27.43
N LEU A 142 4.14 -15.89 -26.34
CA LEU A 142 2.68 -16.10 -26.40
C LEU A 142 1.98 -15.00 -27.23
N LEU A 143 2.34 -13.74 -27.02
CA LEU A 143 1.77 -12.63 -27.80
C LEU A 143 2.14 -12.70 -29.28
N GLU A 144 3.39 -13.04 -29.61
CA GLU A 144 3.87 -13.23 -30.99
C GLU A 144 3.12 -14.37 -31.72
N HIS A 145 2.74 -15.41 -30.97
CA HIS A 145 1.92 -16.50 -31.48
C HIS A 145 0.41 -16.22 -31.46
N GLY A 146 0.02 -14.96 -31.24
CA GLY A 146 -1.37 -14.50 -31.36
C GLY A 146 -2.22 -14.65 -30.10
N ALA A 147 -1.63 -15.00 -28.94
CA ALA A 147 -2.36 -14.97 -27.68
C ALA A 147 -2.76 -13.55 -27.30
N THR A 148 -3.94 -13.40 -26.74
CA THR A 148 -4.37 -12.12 -26.15
C THR A 148 -3.61 -11.85 -24.85
N PRO A 149 -3.51 -10.58 -24.38
CA PRO A 149 -2.89 -10.26 -23.08
C PRO A 149 -3.53 -11.04 -21.90
N GLN A 150 -4.84 -11.32 -21.96
CA GLN A 150 -5.51 -12.09 -20.92
C GLN A 150 -5.15 -13.58 -20.92
N GLU A 151 -4.67 -14.13 -22.02
CA GLU A 151 -4.13 -15.48 -22.12
C GLU A 151 -2.65 -15.49 -21.73
N ALA A 152 -1.84 -14.58 -22.30
CA ALA A 152 -0.42 -14.48 -22.06
C ALA A 152 -0.08 -14.20 -20.57
N ARG A 153 -0.92 -13.44 -19.84
CA ARG A 153 -0.72 -13.18 -18.40
C ARG A 153 -0.63 -14.44 -17.53
N SER A 154 -1.03 -15.61 -18.04
CA SER A 154 -0.98 -16.87 -17.27
C SER A 154 0.43 -17.29 -16.87
N VAL A 155 1.46 -16.80 -17.57
CA VAL A 155 2.88 -17.08 -17.26
C VAL A 155 3.52 -15.99 -16.38
N LEU A 156 2.81 -14.89 -16.09
CA LEU A 156 3.37 -13.79 -15.30
C LEU A 156 3.53 -14.18 -13.83
N PRO A 157 4.69 -13.83 -13.22
CA PRO A 157 5.01 -14.25 -11.85
C PRO A 157 4.32 -13.40 -10.78
N ASN A 158 4.32 -13.91 -9.53
CA ASN A 158 3.87 -13.11 -8.38
C ASN A 158 4.70 -11.83 -8.18
N SER A 159 5.98 -11.85 -8.55
CA SER A 159 6.86 -10.67 -8.47
C SER A 159 6.52 -9.58 -9.49
N LEU A 160 5.58 -9.83 -10.43
CA LEU A 160 5.14 -8.80 -11.37
C LEU A 160 4.67 -7.56 -10.62
N LYS A 161 5.18 -6.39 -11.00
CA LYS A 161 4.74 -5.10 -10.47
C LYS A 161 3.25 -4.90 -10.76
N THR A 162 2.55 -4.39 -9.80
CA THR A 162 1.18 -3.89 -9.95
C THR A 162 1.00 -2.59 -9.19
N GLU A 163 0.01 -1.80 -9.58
CA GLU A 163 -0.41 -0.62 -8.84
C GLU A 163 -1.79 -0.88 -8.23
N VAL A 164 -1.93 -0.57 -6.94
CA VAL A 164 -3.19 -0.71 -6.21
C VAL A 164 -3.51 0.61 -5.52
N VAL A 165 -4.57 1.26 -5.98
CA VAL A 165 -5.13 2.42 -5.30
C VAL A 165 -6.10 1.92 -4.23
N MET A 166 -5.84 2.31 -2.98
CA MET A 166 -6.69 2.00 -1.83
C MET A 166 -7.22 3.30 -1.23
N THR A 167 -8.54 3.41 -1.12
CA THR A 167 -9.21 4.47 -0.36
C THR A 167 -9.87 3.86 0.85
N ALA A 168 -9.54 4.35 2.04
CA ALA A 168 -10.12 3.90 3.28
C ALA A 168 -10.29 5.07 4.26
N ASN A 169 -11.16 4.90 5.25
CA ASN A 169 -11.26 5.85 6.36
C ASN A 169 -10.11 5.66 7.37
N VAL A 170 -9.93 6.63 8.27
CA VAL A 170 -8.83 6.61 9.26
C VAL A 170 -8.87 5.37 10.14
N ARG A 171 -10.06 4.90 10.55
CA ARG A 171 -10.19 3.68 11.36
C ARG A 171 -9.64 2.46 10.63
N GLU A 172 -9.98 2.27 9.36
CA GLU A 172 -9.49 1.15 8.55
C GLU A 172 -8.00 1.29 8.24
N TRP A 173 -7.49 2.50 8.00
CA TRP A 173 -6.05 2.75 7.86
C TRP A 173 -5.28 2.36 9.13
N ARG A 174 -5.79 2.70 10.33
CA ARG A 174 -5.19 2.26 11.60
C ARG A 174 -5.20 0.74 11.72
N HIS A 175 -6.31 0.08 11.36
CA HIS A 175 -6.41 -1.37 11.35
C HIS A 175 -5.42 -2.00 10.35
N PHE A 176 -5.34 -1.48 9.13
CA PHE A 176 -4.37 -1.91 8.11
C PHE A 176 -2.94 -1.82 8.65
N LEU A 177 -2.55 -0.68 9.19
CA LEU A 177 -1.20 -0.44 9.65
C LEU A 177 -0.84 -1.33 10.85
N ARG A 178 -1.71 -1.49 11.85
CA ARG A 178 -1.48 -2.42 12.99
C ARG A 178 -1.21 -3.84 12.51
N LEU A 179 -1.95 -4.33 11.51
CA LEU A 179 -1.76 -5.67 11.00
C LEU A 179 -0.52 -5.81 10.11
N ARG A 180 -0.26 -4.81 9.26
CA ARG A 180 0.73 -4.93 8.18
C ARG A 180 2.13 -4.44 8.58
N THR A 181 2.28 -3.73 9.68
CA THR A 181 3.58 -3.42 10.30
C THR A 181 4.02 -4.45 11.34
N SER A 182 3.10 -5.30 11.80
CA SER A 182 3.39 -6.37 12.77
C SER A 182 4.49 -7.32 12.28
N PRO A 183 5.35 -7.85 13.17
CA PRO A 183 6.36 -8.86 12.83
C PRO A 183 5.77 -10.13 12.19
N ALA A 184 4.50 -10.45 12.46
CA ALA A 184 3.79 -11.58 11.85
C ALA A 184 3.37 -11.34 10.39
N ALA A 185 3.42 -10.09 9.90
CA ALA A 185 3.11 -9.78 8.51
C ALA A 185 4.27 -10.18 7.59
N HIS A 186 3.93 -10.49 6.33
CA HIS A 186 4.95 -10.82 5.34
C HIS A 186 5.97 -9.67 5.16
N PRO A 187 7.28 -9.93 5.10
CA PRO A 187 8.29 -8.86 5.02
C PRO A 187 8.09 -7.87 3.88
N GLN A 188 7.62 -8.31 2.72
CA GLN A 188 7.41 -7.43 1.56
C GLN A 188 6.24 -6.44 1.75
N ILE A 189 5.17 -6.80 2.49
CA ILE A 189 4.14 -5.80 2.82
C ILE A 189 4.62 -4.85 3.92
N ARG A 190 5.42 -5.33 4.88
CA ARG A 190 6.06 -4.48 5.90
C ARG A 190 6.96 -3.41 5.25
N GLU A 191 7.61 -3.74 4.14
CA GLU A 191 8.48 -2.82 3.39
C GLU A 191 7.77 -1.53 2.96
N VAL A 192 6.48 -1.59 2.67
CA VAL A 192 5.68 -0.40 2.30
C VAL A 192 4.83 0.11 3.45
N ALA A 193 4.36 -0.76 4.34
CA ALA A 193 3.49 -0.37 5.44
C ALA A 193 4.23 0.40 6.55
N ILE A 194 5.48 0.03 6.86
CA ILE A 194 6.27 0.71 7.90
C ILE A 194 6.62 2.15 7.50
N PRO A 195 7.17 2.43 6.30
CA PRO A 195 7.40 3.81 5.89
C PRO A 195 6.11 4.63 5.79
N LEU A 196 5.00 4.03 5.31
CA LEU A 196 3.70 4.68 5.27
C LEU A 196 3.21 5.09 6.67
N LEU A 197 3.35 4.19 7.66
CA LEU A 197 3.00 4.51 9.06
C LEU A 197 3.84 5.67 9.58
N LYS A 198 5.16 5.65 9.37
CA LYS A 198 6.06 6.73 9.84
C LYS A 198 5.69 8.08 9.25
N GLU A 199 5.37 8.13 7.95
CA GLU A 199 4.94 9.38 7.32
C GLU A 199 3.58 9.86 7.85
N LEU A 200 2.66 8.95 8.17
CA LEU A 200 1.38 9.31 8.81
C LEU A 200 1.56 9.77 10.26
N GLN A 201 2.50 9.20 11.00
CA GLN A 201 2.89 9.67 12.35
C GLN A 201 3.46 11.10 12.29
N GLU A 202 4.26 11.42 11.27
CA GLU A 202 4.73 12.80 11.06
C GLU A 202 3.60 13.78 10.70
N LYS A 203 2.66 13.35 9.84
CA LYS A 203 1.55 14.21 9.35
C LYS A 203 0.44 14.40 10.40
N VAL A 204 0.05 13.33 11.09
CA VAL A 204 -1.07 13.32 12.04
C VAL A 204 -0.73 12.46 13.27
N PRO A 205 0.26 12.84 14.09
CA PRO A 205 0.77 12.03 15.20
C PRO A 205 -0.33 11.52 16.14
N ILE A 206 -1.26 12.39 16.51
CA ILE A 206 -2.38 12.06 17.43
C ILE A 206 -3.16 10.82 16.99
N LEU A 207 -3.26 10.57 15.69
CA LEU A 207 -4.03 9.43 15.16
C LEU A 207 -3.22 8.16 14.95
N PHE A 208 -1.89 8.24 14.92
CA PHE A 208 -1.06 7.09 14.50
C PHE A 208 0.10 6.75 15.45
N ASP A 209 0.46 7.61 16.43
CA ASP A 209 1.61 7.39 17.33
C ASP A 209 1.42 6.18 18.28
N ASP A 210 0.18 5.79 18.56
CA ASP A 210 -0.14 4.61 19.36
C ASP A 210 0.04 3.27 18.61
N ILE A 211 0.45 3.32 17.33
CA ILE A 211 0.76 2.14 16.52
C ILE A 211 2.27 1.96 16.53
N GLU A 212 2.74 1.02 17.34
CA GLU A 212 4.15 0.70 17.47
C GLU A 212 4.61 -0.27 16.36
N VAL A 213 5.85 -0.09 15.91
CA VAL A 213 6.54 -1.01 15.00
C VAL A 213 7.54 -1.81 15.84
N GLU A 214 7.31 -3.10 15.98
CA GLU A 214 8.22 -4.04 16.61
C GLU A 214 9.32 -4.53 15.66
#